data_cebdd188b906a805b8b8c7bc395e3d68
#
_entry.id   cebdd188b906a805b8b8c7bc395e3d68
#
_cell.length_a   1.000
_cell.length_b   1.000
_cell.length_c   1.000
_cell.angle_alpha   90.00
_cell.angle_beta   90.00
_cell.angle_gamma   90.00
#
_symmetry.space_group_name_H-M   'P 1'
#
loop_
_entity.id
_entity.type
_entity.pdbx_description
1 polymer ?
#
loop_
_entity_poly.entity_id
_entity_poly.type
_entity_poly.pdbx_seq_one_letter_code
_entity_poly.pdbx_strand_id
1 'polypeptide(L)'
;MSFSLDAGELVVYPTSTLPGLGCLPTKEGLDNLYSTKNRPDTMPVSLGVASLDQVDELVVFPDFLDDFLNAFPKGGITTILPAKQIVDKRLGGENIAIRVFAHPEAIKLAEQFGPLTATSANESGINPECDTEIAAKTLGIDNFVPGICPNGLGSTFVKFEKNESNKHGWMLTVMREGVVPRTDVIEWLTNLT
;
A
#
# COMPACT_ATOMS: atom_id res chain seq x y z
N MET A 1 -19.65 -17.07 1.26
CA MET A 1 -18.43 -17.90 1.21
C MET A 1 -17.48 -17.35 2.26
N SER A 2 -16.97 -18.17 3.16
CA SER A 2 -15.88 -17.75 4.04
C SER A 2 -14.62 -17.70 3.17
N PHE A 3 -14.09 -16.50 2.94
CA PHE A 3 -12.82 -16.31 2.27
C PHE A 3 -11.71 -16.77 3.23
N SER A 4 -10.80 -17.61 2.78
CA SER A 4 -9.58 -17.99 3.51
C SER A 4 -8.37 -17.44 2.76
N LEU A 5 -7.34 -17.09 3.50
CA LEU A 5 -6.06 -16.66 2.96
C LEU A 5 -4.96 -17.30 3.80
N ASP A 6 -4.36 -18.36 3.28
CA ASP A 6 -3.29 -19.09 3.96
C ASP A 6 -1.90 -18.47 3.67
N ALA A 7 -0.92 -18.89 4.46
CA ALA A 7 0.46 -18.49 4.24
C ALA A 7 0.89 -18.89 2.81
N GLY A 8 1.39 -17.95 2.03
CA GLY A 8 1.78 -18.18 0.64
C GLY A 8 0.70 -17.96 -0.40
N GLU A 9 -0.58 -17.92 -0.03
CA GLU A 9 -1.64 -17.62 -0.98
C GLU A 9 -1.62 -16.15 -1.41
N LEU A 10 -1.94 -15.94 -2.70
CA LEU A 10 -2.11 -14.62 -3.29
C LEU A 10 -3.60 -14.34 -3.49
N VAL A 11 -3.99 -13.08 -3.37
CA VAL A 11 -5.34 -12.63 -3.63
C VAL A 11 -5.34 -11.36 -4.47
N VAL A 12 -6.22 -11.30 -5.47
CA VAL A 12 -6.51 -10.07 -6.20
C VAL A 12 -7.77 -9.44 -5.62
N TYR A 13 -7.74 -8.15 -5.31
CA TYR A 13 -8.85 -7.46 -4.67
C TYR A 13 -9.02 -6.03 -5.20
N PRO A 14 -10.27 -5.49 -5.18
CA PRO A 14 -10.52 -4.14 -5.63
C PRO A 14 -10.00 -3.11 -4.63
N THR A 15 -9.46 -2.01 -5.14
CA THR A 15 -9.03 -0.86 -4.34
C THR A 15 -9.62 0.44 -4.89
N SER A 16 -9.40 1.55 -4.18
CA SER A 16 -9.81 2.89 -4.62
C SER A 16 -8.99 3.45 -5.81
N THR A 17 -8.02 2.71 -6.32
CA THR A 17 -7.19 3.12 -7.47
C THR A 17 -7.12 2.03 -8.54
N LEU A 18 -6.34 1.00 -8.33
CA LEU A 18 -6.09 -0.12 -9.25
C LEU A 18 -6.38 -1.43 -8.52
N PRO A 19 -6.71 -2.53 -9.21
CA PRO A 19 -6.73 -3.85 -8.60
C PRO A 19 -5.46 -4.12 -7.81
N GLY A 20 -5.61 -4.54 -6.57
CA GLY A 20 -4.52 -4.88 -5.67
C GLY A 20 -4.17 -6.36 -5.77
N LEU A 21 -2.89 -6.67 -5.71
CA LEU A 21 -2.37 -8.01 -5.44
C LEU A 21 -1.81 -8.03 -4.03
N GLY A 22 -2.29 -8.95 -3.21
CA GLY A 22 -1.88 -9.11 -1.83
C GLY A 22 -1.64 -10.54 -1.42
N CYS A 23 -0.91 -10.67 -0.32
CA CYS A 23 -0.71 -11.87 0.46
C CYS A 23 -0.45 -11.48 1.90
N LEU A 24 -0.47 -12.43 2.80
CA LEU A 24 0.10 -12.22 4.13
C LEU A 24 1.59 -11.86 4.01
N PRO A 25 2.12 -10.92 4.82
CA PRO A 25 3.52 -10.48 4.74
C PRO A 25 4.49 -11.52 5.33
N THR A 26 4.29 -12.78 5.01
CA THR A 26 5.15 -13.92 5.36
C THR A 26 6.23 -14.12 4.30
N LYS A 27 7.28 -14.87 4.65
CA LYS A 27 8.32 -15.22 3.68
C LYS A 27 7.73 -15.90 2.45
N GLU A 28 6.86 -16.87 2.64
CA GLU A 28 6.20 -17.65 1.57
C GLU A 28 5.32 -16.76 0.68
N GLY A 29 4.50 -15.90 1.31
CA GLY A 29 3.66 -14.94 0.58
C GLY A 29 4.49 -14.00 -0.29
N LEU A 30 5.57 -13.47 0.27
CA LEU A 30 6.48 -12.60 -0.48
C LEU A 30 7.19 -13.33 -1.62
N ASP A 31 7.67 -14.57 -1.38
CA ASP A 31 8.32 -15.38 -2.42
C ASP A 31 7.36 -15.59 -3.61
N ASN A 32 6.11 -15.96 -3.34
CA ASN A 32 5.10 -16.18 -4.36
C ASN A 32 4.69 -14.89 -5.08
N LEU A 33 4.49 -13.79 -4.35
CA LEU A 33 4.14 -12.50 -4.93
C LEU A 33 5.22 -11.98 -5.88
N TYR A 34 6.48 -12.04 -5.46
CA TYR A 34 7.59 -11.57 -6.28
C TYR A 34 7.81 -12.44 -7.53
N SER A 35 7.66 -13.76 -7.39
CA SER A 35 7.70 -14.71 -8.51
C SER A 35 6.56 -14.42 -9.50
N THR A 36 5.32 -14.33 -9.04
CA THR A 36 4.13 -14.12 -9.89
C THR A 36 4.21 -12.80 -10.66
N LYS A 37 4.72 -11.73 -10.03
CA LYS A 37 4.87 -10.42 -10.69
C LYS A 37 6.14 -10.29 -11.54
N ASN A 38 7.03 -11.26 -11.53
CA ASN A 38 8.39 -11.10 -12.07
C ASN A 38 9.05 -9.81 -11.55
N ARG A 39 8.91 -9.58 -10.21
CA ARG A 39 9.30 -8.32 -9.55
C ARG A 39 10.71 -8.43 -8.98
N PRO A 40 11.59 -7.45 -9.24
CA PRO A 40 12.91 -7.43 -8.60
C PRO A 40 12.80 -7.24 -7.07
N ASP A 41 13.60 -7.97 -6.30
CA ASP A 41 13.69 -7.85 -4.83
C ASP A 41 14.11 -6.46 -4.34
N THR A 42 14.66 -5.64 -5.22
CA THR A 42 15.04 -4.25 -4.94
C THR A 42 13.86 -3.27 -4.98
N MET A 43 12.67 -3.75 -5.34
CA MET A 43 11.45 -2.94 -5.39
C MET A 43 10.48 -3.37 -4.30
N PRO A 44 10.51 -2.77 -3.10
CA PRO A 44 9.63 -3.15 -2.00
C PRO A 44 8.14 -3.02 -2.35
N VAL A 45 7.31 -3.81 -1.68
CA VAL A 45 5.84 -3.68 -1.73
C VAL A 45 5.33 -2.98 -0.49
N SER A 46 4.20 -2.27 -0.63
CA SER A 46 3.51 -1.65 0.50
C SER A 46 2.76 -2.68 1.33
N LEU A 47 2.45 -2.33 2.58
CA LEU A 47 1.41 -2.95 3.37
C LEU A 47 0.12 -2.14 3.26
N GLY A 48 -0.97 -2.81 2.96
CA GLY A 48 -2.32 -2.27 3.00
C GLY A 48 -3.00 -2.67 4.31
N VAL A 49 -3.65 -1.71 4.94
CA VAL A 49 -4.25 -1.85 6.27
C VAL A 49 -5.67 -1.27 6.30
N ALA A 50 -6.50 -1.75 7.20
CA ALA A 50 -7.82 -1.18 7.45
C ALA A 50 -7.73 0.14 8.23
N SER A 51 -6.79 0.23 9.19
CA SER A 51 -6.49 1.43 9.98
C SER A 51 -5.01 1.48 10.34
N LEU A 52 -4.51 2.63 10.80
CA LEU A 52 -3.13 2.78 11.27
C LEU A 52 -2.84 1.94 12.51
N ASP A 53 -3.85 1.61 13.33
CA ASP A 53 -3.70 0.77 14.52
C ASP A 53 -3.09 -0.61 14.19
N GLN A 54 -3.37 -1.13 12.97
CA GLN A 54 -2.81 -2.43 12.55
C GLN A 54 -1.29 -2.42 12.37
N VAL A 55 -0.67 -1.24 12.28
CA VAL A 55 0.78 -1.08 12.06
C VAL A 55 1.45 -0.23 13.13
N ASP A 56 0.73 0.11 14.19
CA ASP A 56 1.28 0.89 15.30
C ASP A 56 2.57 0.28 15.87
N GLU A 57 2.64 -1.04 16.01
CA GLU A 57 3.85 -1.73 16.48
C GLU A 57 4.97 -1.87 15.43
N LEU A 58 4.68 -1.56 14.16
CA LEU A 58 5.62 -1.76 13.05
C LEU A 58 6.37 -0.48 12.66
N VAL A 59 5.71 0.68 12.72
CA VAL A 59 6.25 1.94 12.17
C VAL A 59 6.15 3.08 13.18
N VAL A 60 6.99 4.10 12.96
CA VAL A 60 6.92 5.37 13.67
C VAL A 60 6.30 6.40 12.73
N PHE A 61 5.25 7.07 13.18
CA PHE A 61 4.59 8.12 12.39
C PHE A 61 4.38 9.39 13.22
N PRO A 62 4.20 10.55 12.56
CA PRO A 62 3.92 11.81 13.23
C PRO A 62 2.49 11.86 13.75
N ASP A 63 2.24 12.63 14.80
CA ASP A 63 0.92 12.82 15.39
C ASP A 63 -0.10 13.41 14.40
N PHE A 64 0.38 14.13 13.38
CA PHE A 64 -0.46 14.72 12.34
C PHE A 64 -0.74 13.77 11.15
N LEU A 65 -0.34 12.50 11.21
CA LEU A 65 -0.50 11.59 10.06
C LEU A 65 -1.96 11.38 9.67
N ASP A 66 -2.87 11.26 10.64
CA ASP A 66 -4.30 11.13 10.39
C ASP A 66 -4.87 12.36 9.69
N ASP A 67 -4.51 13.57 10.15
CA ASP A 67 -4.91 14.83 9.52
C ASP A 67 -4.38 14.92 8.08
N PHE A 68 -3.12 14.52 7.88
CA PHE A 68 -2.53 14.45 6.55
C PHE A 68 -3.31 13.50 5.63
N LEU A 69 -3.59 12.27 6.06
CA LEU A 69 -4.31 11.29 5.24
C LEU A 69 -5.75 11.72 4.96
N ASN A 70 -6.40 12.39 5.92
CA ASN A 70 -7.78 12.87 5.79
C ASN A 70 -7.91 14.11 4.89
N ALA A 71 -6.81 14.82 4.62
CA ALA A 71 -6.80 15.96 3.70
C ALA A 71 -6.90 15.55 2.22
N PHE A 72 -6.70 14.28 1.91
CA PHE A 72 -6.68 13.76 0.53
C PHE A 72 -7.75 12.68 0.31
N PRO A 73 -8.07 12.34 -0.95
CA PRO A 73 -8.98 11.24 -1.26
C PRO A 73 -8.53 9.96 -0.55
N LYS A 74 -9.45 9.31 0.16
CA LYS A 74 -9.16 8.10 0.94
C LYS A 74 -8.52 7.03 0.05
N GLY A 75 -7.43 6.45 0.54
CA GLY A 75 -6.63 5.47 -0.18
C GLY A 75 -5.80 6.04 -1.34
N GLY A 76 -5.81 7.36 -1.56
CA GLY A 76 -5.02 8.04 -2.58
C GLY A 76 -3.55 8.24 -2.23
N ILE A 77 -3.18 8.13 -0.95
CA ILE A 77 -1.82 8.26 -0.46
C ILE A 77 -1.29 6.91 0.05
N THR A 78 -0.02 6.65 -0.20
CA THR A 78 0.79 5.63 0.47
C THR A 78 1.93 6.34 1.18
N THR A 79 2.05 6.16 2.48
CA THR A 79 3.10 6.78 3.30
C THR A 79 4.26 5.82 3.49
N ILE A 80 5.50 6.27 3.30
CA ILE A 80 6.71 5.51 3.62
C ILE A 80 7.21 6.02 4.97
N LEU A 81 7.20 5.16 5.97
CA LEU A 81 7.42 5.48 7.38
C LEU A 81 8.62 4.71 7.94
N PRO A 82 9.40 5.29 8.85
CA PRO A 82 10.47 4.57 9.53
C PRO A 82 9.93 3.34 10.27
N ALA A 83 10.54 2.20 10.08
CA ALA A 83 10.23 0.99 10.81
C ALA A 83 10.74 1.06 12.26
N LYS A 84 9.97 0.58 13.22
CA LYS A 84 10.43 0.42 14.63
C LYS A 84 11.52 -0.64 14.74
N GLN A 85 11.48 -1.66 13.88
CA GLN A 85 12.49 -2.70 13.73
C GLN A 85 12.69 -3.02 12.26
N ILE A 86 13.89 -3.44 11.88
CA ILE A 86 14.18 -3.85 10.49
C ILE A 86 13.32 -5.06 10.13
N VAL A 87 12.58 -4.95 9.04
CA VAL A 87 11.75 -6.02 8.48
C VAL A 87 12.41 -6.61 7.22
N ASP A 88 11.74 -7.60 6.58
CA ASP A 88 12.18 -8.11 5.29
C ASP A 88 12.37 -6.93 4.28
N LYS A 89 13.50 -6.94 3.57
CA LYS A 89 13.83 -5.88 2.59
C LYS A 89 12.76 -5.70 1.51
N ARG A 90 12.00 -6.75 1.20
CA ARG A 90 10.88 -6.71 0.25
C ARG A 90 9.65 -5.96 0.79
N LEU A 91 9.59 -5.74 2.11
CA LEU A 91 8.62 -4.85 2.76
C LEU A 91 9.19 -3.46 3.02
N GLY A 92 10.49 -3.24 2.70
CA GLY A 92 11.15 -1.94 2.81
C GLY A 92 12.29 -1.85 3.82
N GLY A 93 12.55 -2.89 4.60
CA GLY A 93 13.66 -2.94 5.56
C GLY A 93 13.50 -1.93 6.70
N GLU A 94 14.20 -0.80 6.62
CA GLU A 94 14.17 0.29 7.61
C GLU A 94 12.98 1.27 7.41
N ASN A 95 12.28 1.19 6.27
CA ASN A 95 11.18 2.10 5.93
C ASN A 95 10.05 1.34 5.25
N ILE A 96 8.90 1.25 5.90
CA ILE A 96 7.76 0.49 5.41
C ILE A 96 6.76 1.43 4.73
N ALA A 97 6.31 1.06 3.54
CA ALA A 97 5.26 1.77 2.84
C ALA A 97 3.89 1.27 3.33
N ILE A 98 3.08 2.16 3.88
CA ILE A 98 1.75 1.87 4.44
C ILE A 98 0.68 2.56 3.61
N ARG A 99 -0.37 1.82 3.26
CA ARG A 99 -1.56 2.35 2.60
C ARG A 99 -2.80 1.99 3.40
N VAL A 100 -3.49 2.98 3.92
CA VAL A 100 -4.80 2.77 4.54
C VAL A 100 -5.82 2.57 3.42
N PHE A 101 -6.50 1.43 3.42
CA PHE A 101 -7.49 1.08 2.42
C PHE A 101 -8.73 1.97 2.50
N ALA A 102 -9.37 2.19 1.35
CA ALA A 102 -10.64 2.91 1.26
C ALA A 102 -11.75 2.08 0.61
N HIS A 103 -11.40 1.06 -0.16
CA HIS A 103 -12.39 0.17 -0.76
C HIS A 103 -12.93 -0.81 0.29
N PRO A 104 -14.27 -0.96 0.44
CA PRO A 104 -14.86 -1.80 1.49
C PRO A 104 -14.33 -3.24 1.52
N GLU A 105 -14.14 -3.86 0.35
CA GLU A 105 -13.66 -5.24 0.30
C GLU A 105 -12.19 -5.35 0.72
N ALA A 106 -11.33 -4.39 0.36
CA ALA A 106 -9.94 -4.36 0.84
C ALA A 106 -9.86 -4.14 2.36
N ILE A 107 -10.73 -3.28 2.91
CA ILE A 107 -10.85 -3.06 4.36
C ILE A 107 -11.23 -4.37 5.06
N LYS A 108 -12.28 -5.06 4.59
CA LYS A 108 -12.71 -6.35 5.17
C LYS A 108 -11.60 -7.40 5.17
N LEU A 109 -10.82 -7.49 4.08
CA LEU A 109 -9.69 -8.40 4.01
C LEU A 109 -8.64 -8.07 5.07
N ALA A 110 -8.28 -6.77 5.20
CA ALA A 110 -7.31 -6.34 6.21
C ALA A 110 -7.84 -6.48 7.65
N GLU A 111 -9.13 -6.31 7.88
CA GLU A 111 -9.77 -6.56 9.18
C GLU A 111 -9.74 -8.05 9.54
N GLN A 112 -9.97 -8.92 8.56
CA GLN A 112 -10.03 -10.37 8.78
C GLN A 112 -8.66 -11.02 8.94
N PHE A 113 -7.66 -10.59 8.14
CA PHE A 113 -6.37 -11.28 8.04
C PHE A 113 -5.19 -10.46 8.60
N GLY A 114 -5.41 -9.21 9.00
CA GLY A 114 -4.37 -8.25 9.35
C GLY A 114 -3.79 -7.54 8.12
N PRO A 115 -2.63 -6.87 8.27
CA PRO A 115 -1.97 -6.19 7.17
C PRO A 115 -1.67 -7.14 6.01
N LEU A 116 -2.01 -6.71 4.79
CA LEU A 116 -1.72 -7.45 3.54
C LEU A 116 -0.68 -6.70 2.73
N THR A 117 0.10 -7.39 1.92
CA THR A 117 0.88 -6.70 0.91
C THR A 117 -0.05 -5.99 -0.08
N ALA A 118 0.35 -4.82 -0.59
CA ALA A 118 -0.46 -3.99 -1.47
C ALA A 118 0.37 -3.48 -2.64
N THR A 119 0.24 -4.15 -3.77
CA THR A 119 0.81 -3.73 -5.05
C THR A 119 -0.25 -3.87 -6.14
N SER A 120 -0.09 -3.22 -7.30
CA SER A 120 -1.04 -3.40 -8.42
C SER A 120 -1.01 -4.83 -8.96
N ALA A 121 -2.17 -5.37 -9.33
CA ALA A 121 -2.33 -6.73 -9.85
C ALA A 121 -1.99 -6.81 -11.34
N ASN A 122 -0.71 -6.64 -11.69
CA ASN A 122 -0.14 -6.75 -13.03
C ASN A 122 1.29 -7.25 -12.95
N GLU A 123 1.82 -7.81 -14.01
CA GLU A 123 3.25 -8.03 -14.15
C GLU A 123 4.01 -6.70 -14.10
N SER A 124 5.23 -6.71 -13.58
CA SER A 124 6.04 -5.50 -13.49
C SER A 124 6.30 -4.90 -14.87
N GLY A 125 5.95 -3.61 -15.04
CA GLY A 125 6.10 -2.89 -16.30
C GLY A 125 4.94 -3.03 -17.30
N ILE A 126 3.93 -3.84 -17.02
CA ILE A 126 2.71 -3.97 -17.82
C ILE A 126 1.62 -3.06 -17.22
N ASN A 127 0.76 -2.50 -18.07
CA ASN A 127 -0.37 -1.70 -17.60
C ASN A 127 -1.36 -2.57 -16.81
N PRO A 128 -1.84 -2.11 -15.65
CA PRO A 128 -2.82 -2.84 -14.86
C PRO A 128 -4.18 -2.84 -15.54
N GLU A 129 -4.92 -3.93 -15.36
CA GLU A 129 -6.34 -4.03 -15.68
C GLU A 129 -7.17 -3.23 -14.66
N CYS A 130 -8.45 -2.98 -14.97
CA CYS A 130 -9.40 -2.35 -14.03
C CYS A 130 -10.29 -3.37 -13.32
N ASP A 131 -10.55 -4.50 -13.97
CA ASP A 131 -11.35 -5.59 -13.47
C ASP A 131 -10.47 -6.60 -12.72
N THR A 132 -10.86 -6.91 -11.47
CA THR A 132 -10.09 -7.83 -10.63
C THR A 132 -10.08 -9.26 -11.15
N GLU A 133 -11.16 -9.72 -11.79
CA GLU A 133 -11.23 -11.06 -12.37
C GLU A 133 -10.28 -11.18 -13.57
N ILE A 134 -10.25 -10.15 -14.44
CA ILE A 134 -9.33 -10.12 -15.58
C ILE A 134 -7.88 -10.07 -15.09
N ALA A 135 -7.60 -9.20 -14.10
CA ALA A 135 -6.27 -9.09 -13.50
C ALA A 135 -5.81 -10.42 -12.87
N ALA A 136 -6.69 -11.11 -12.15
CA ALA A 136 -6.41 -12.40 -11.54
C ALA A 136 -6.11 -13.47 -12.61
N LYS A 137 -6.93 -13.57 -13.64
CA LYS A 137 -6.71 -14.51 -14.77
C LYS A 137 -5.38 -14.24 -15.49
N THR A 138 -5.05 -12.96 -15.71
CA THR A 138 -3.78 -12.58 -16.36
C THR A 138 -2.57 -13.02 -15.56
N LEU A 139 -2.67 -13.00 -14.22
CA LEU A 139 -1.60 -13.43 -13.31
C LEU A 139 -1.65 -14.94 -12.97
N GLY A 140 -2.65 -15.68 -13.46
CA GLY A 140 -2.84 -17.09 -13.11
C GLY A 140 -3.24 -17.31 -11.66
N ILE A 141 -4.00 -16.39 -11.06
CA ILE A 141 -4.46 -16.43 -9.68
C ILE A 141 -5.94 -16.76 -9.65
N ASP A 142 -6.33 -17.86 -8.98
CA ASP A 142 -7.72 -18.26 -8.84
C ASP A 142 -8.44 -17.51 -7.72
N ASN A 143 -7.69 -17.02 -6.72
CA ASN A 143 -8.23 -16.37 -5.53
C ASN A 143 -8.41 -14.86 -5.77
N PHE A 144 -9.63 -14.41 -5.96
CA PHE A 144 -9.90 -12.98 -6.14
C PHE A 144 -11.25 -12.56 -5.55
N VAL A 145 -11.32 -11.28 -5.19
CA VAL A 145 -12.57 -10.61 -4.80
C VAL A 145 -13.07 -9.82 -6.00
N PRO A 146 -14.27 -10.08 -6.54
CA PRO A 146 -14.82 -9.39 -7.70
C PRO A 146 -14.95 -7.88 -7.47
N GLY A 147 -14.58 -7.08 -8.46
CA GLY A 147 -14.77 -5.63 -8.42
C GLY A 147 -14.10 -4.92 -9.59
N ILE A 148 -14.60 -3.71 -9.86
CA ILE A 148 -14.05 -2.81 -10.87
C ILE A 148 -13.38 -1.63 -10.15
N CYS A 149 -12.12 -1.39 -10.46
CA CYS A 149 -11.36 -0.27 -9.93
C CYS A 149 -11.41 0.93 -10.89
N PRO A 150 -11.19 2.15 -10.41
CA PRO A 150 -10.91 3.29 -11.28
C PRO A 150 -9.76 2.98 -12.23
N ASN A 151 -9.82 3.53 -13.44
CA ASN A 151 -8.72 3.45 -14.38
C ASN A 151 -7.75 4.62 -14.16
N GLY A 152 -6.46 4.39 -14.29
CA GLY A 152 -5.46 5.46 -14.26
C GLY A 152 -4.30 5.23 -13.31
N LEU A 153 -4.06 6.21 -12.44
CA LEU A 153 -2.89 6.24 -11.59
C LEU A 153 -3.10 5.46 -10.29
N GLY A 154 -2.01 4.89 -9.77
CA GLY A 154 -1.96 4.35 -8.41
C GLY A 154 -1.91 5.46 -7.36
N SER A 155 -1.74 5.08 -6.09
CA SER A 155 -1.58 6.04 -5.00
C SER A 155 -0.29 6.88 -5.14
N THR A 156 -0.32 8.08 -4.60
CA THR A 156 0.86 8.94 -4.45
C THR A 156 1.69 8.48 -3.26
N PHE A 157 3.00 8.32 -3.45
CA PHE A 157 3.93 7.89 -2.41
C PHE A 157 4.60 9.08 -1.75
N VAL A 158 4.44 9.21 -0.44
CA VAL A 158 5.04 10.27 0.38
C VAL A 158 5.91 9.64 1.46
N LYS A 159 7.20 9.97 1.46
CA LYS A 159 8.16 9.52 2.47
C LYS A 159 8.20 10.51 3.63
N PHE A 160 8.17 9.98 4.83
CA PHE A 160 8.30 10.71 6.08
C PHE A 160 9.63 10.34 6.73
N GLU A 161 10.45 11.33 7.03
CA GLU A 161 11.74 11.16 7.70
C GLU A 161 11.81 12.08 8.91
N LYS A 162 12.31 11.57 10.04
CA LYS A 162 12.53 12.42 11.21
C LYS A 162 13.53 13.51 10.89
N ASN A 163 13.19 14.77 11.19
CA ASN A 163 14.05 15.92 10.99
C ASN A 163 13.81 16.94 12.12
N GLU A 164 14.67 16.92 13.12
CA GLU A 164 14.57 17.79 14.30
C GLU A 164 14.70 19.28 13.95
N SER A 165 15.28 19.61 12.78
CA SER A 165 15.37 21.01 12.32
C SER A 165 14.05 21.56 11.80
N ASN A 166 13.08 20.69 11.50
CA ASN A 166 11.75 21.11 11.08
C ASN A 166 10.85 21.37 12.29
N LYS A 167 9.97 22.37 12.19
CA LYS A 167 9.03 22.76 13.25
C LYS A 167 8.19 21.56 13.76
N HIS A 168 7.87 20.61 12.89
CA HIS A 168 7.05 19.43 13.21
C HIS A 168 7.89 18.16 13.46
N GLY A 169 9.22 18.27 13.46
CA GLY A 169 10.11 17.12 13.67
C GLY A 169 10.18 16.14 12.50
N TRP A 170 9.58 16.48 11.34
CA TRP A 170 9.50 15.60 10.18
C TRP A 170 9.76 16.34 8.87
N MET A 171 10.36 15.63 7.93
CA MET A 171 10.51 16.02 6.52
C MET A 171 9.66 15.09 5.66
N LEU A 172 8.90 15.65 4.72
CA LEU A 172 8.08 14.90 3.79
C LEU A 172 8.60 15.07 2.36
N THR A 173 8.69 13.96 1.64
CA THR A 173 9.15 13.95 0.24
C THR A 173 8.19 13.14 -0.61
N VAL A 174 7.65 13.73 -1.68
CA VAL A 174 6.85 12.99 -2.67
C VAL A 174 7.78 12.17 -3.55
N MET A 175 7.78 10.86 -3.34
CA MET A 175 8.63 9.91 -4.06
C MET A 175 8.06 9.53 -5.43
N ARG A 176 6.75 9.45 -5.53
CA ARG A 176 6.04 9.13 -6.78
C ARG A 176 4.68 9.83 -6.77
N GLU A 177 4.40 10.61 -7.79
CA GLU A 177 3.07 11.17 -8.02
C GLU A 177 2.13 10.07 -8.53
N GLY A 178 0.90 10.09 -8.04
CA GLY A 178 -0.20 9.21 -8.41
C GLY A 178 -1.49 10.00 -8.52
N VAL A 179 -2.59 9.47 -7.97
CA VAL A 179 -3.91 10.12 -8.02
C VAL A 179 -3.99 11.44 -7.25
N VAL A 180 -3.08 11.66 -6.29
CA VAL A 180 -2.95 12.96 -5.60
C VAL A 180 -1.77 13.71 -6.21
N PRO A 181 -1.99 14.93 -6.77
CA PRO A 181 -0.93 15.74 -7.33
C PRO A 181 0.15 16.09 -6.29
N ARG A 182 1.40 16.14 -6.73
CA ARG A 182 2.53 16.58 -5.89
C ARG A 182 2.31 17.99 -5.33
N THR A 183 1.71 18.87 -6.13
CA THR A 183 1.41 20.25 -5.74
C THR A 183 0.52 20.32 -4.51
N ASP A 184 -0.49 19.48 -4.45
CA ASP A 184 -1.47 19.46 -3.35
C ASP A 184 -0.81 18.98 -2.05
N VAL A 185 0.09 17.99 -2.14
CA VAL A 185 0.89 17.52 -0.98
C VAL A 185 1.82 18.63 -0.48
N ILE A 186 2.49 19.36 -1.38
CA ILE A 186 3.37 20.46 -1.00
C ILE A 186 2.58 21.62 -0.39
N GLU A 187 1.42 21.96 -0.95
CA GLU A 187 0.54 23.00 -0.42
C GLU A 187 0.07 22.66 1.01
N TRP A 188 -0.36 21.43 1.24
CA TRP A 188 -0.74 20.98 2.58
C TRP A 188 0.40 21.15 3.59
N LEU A 189 1.64 20.75 3.20
CA LEU A 189 2.83 20.91 4.04
C LEU A 189 3.14 22.37 4.37
N THR A 190 2.96 23.27 3.41
CA THR A 190 3.20 24.69 3.60
C THR A 190 2.22 25.30 4.59
N ASN A 191 1.00 24.76 4.65
CA ASN A 191 -0.07 25.19 5.55
C ASN A 191 -0.04 24.49 6.92
N LEU A 192 0.83 23.50 7.12
CA LEU A 192 1.01 22.83 8.40
C LEU A 192 1.71 23.81 9.38
N THR A 193 0.93 24.49 10.21
CA THR A 193 1.40 25.53 11.13
C THR A 193 1.71 25.04 12.54
#